data_7836dc639ea8efe6ffdfdb30c83c415a
#
_entry.id   7836dc639ea8efe6ffdfdb30c83c415a
#
_cell.length_a   1.000
_cell.length_b   1.000
_cell.length_c   1.000
_cell.angle_alpha   90.00
_cell.angle_beta   90.00
_cell.angle_gamma   90.00
#
_symmetry.space_group_name_H-M   'P 1'
#
loop_
_entity.id
_entity.type
_entity.pdbx_description
1 polymer ?
#
loop_
_entity_poly.entity_id
_entity_poly.type
_entity_poly.pdbx_seq_one_letter_code
_entity_poly.pdbx_strand_id
1 'polypeptide(L)'
;MAIKIQTEKPEIPVEIGDLKFSFDVTDESVIEFRKNGRKIQKELENLHVDEEDDETLEQVKDVLKRGYDLILGEGAFEKVYELSPSVIVCTNYLEQIVIGIEQELNKKGFTLIQKEKAQKYIQNKKKK
;
A
#
# COMPACT_ATOMS: atom_id res chain seq x y z
N MET A 1 0.67 -41.11 12.80
CA MET A 1 -0.33 -40.05 12.73
C MET A 1 0.27 -38.77 12.10
N ALA A 2 -0.36 -38.26 11.06
CA ALA A 2 0.15 -37.07 10.41
C ALA A 2 -0.49 -35.81 11.01
N ILE A 3 0.33 -34.78 11.24
CA ILE A 3 -0.16 -33.46 11.60
C ILE A 3 -0.63 -32.78 10.31
N LYS A 4 -1.88 -32.35 10.29
CA LYS A 4 -2.45 -31.71 9.10
C LYS A 4 -2.58 -30.22 9.35
N ILE A 5 -1.99 -29.43 8.47
CA ILE A 5 -2.03 -27.96 8.56
C ILE A 5 -2.81 -27.45 7.36
N GLN A 6 -3.85 -26.66 7.64
CA GLN A 6 -4.58 -26.00 6.57
C GLN A 6 -3.75 -24.82 6.08
N THR A 7 -3.45 -24.84 4.79
CA THR A 7 -2.68 -23.75 4.19
C THR A 7 -3.59 -22.55 3.95
N GLU A 8 -3.06 -21.37 4.22
CA GLU A 8 -3.77 -20.14 3.96
C GLU A 8 -3.22 -19.47 2.71
N LYS A 9 -4.11 -18.85 1.94
CA LYS A 9 -3.68 -17.99 0.84
C LYS A 9 -3.46 -16.61 1.44
N PRO A 10 -2.21 -16.15 1.54
CA PRO A 10 -1.95 -14.88 2.21
C PRO A 10 -2.32 -13.70 1.29
N GLU A 11 -3.50 -13.17 1.49
CA GLU A 11 -3.97 -12.01 0.74
C GLU A 11 -4.85 -11.12 1.61
N ILE A 12 -4.87 -9.84 1.26
CA ILE A 12 -5.74 -8.85 1.89
C ILE A 12 -6.70 -8.36 0.83
N PRO A 13 -8.00 -8.62 0.96
CA PRO A 13 -8.96 -8.10 0.01
C PRO A 13 -9.12 -6.58 0.18
N VAL A 14 -9.20 -5.87 -0.93
CA VAL A 14 -9.40 -4.42 -0.96
C VAL A 14 -10.62 -4.14 -1.82
N GLU A 15 -11.62 -3.49 -1.25
CA GLU A 15 -12.84 -3.14 -1.97
C GLU A 15 -12.96 -1.62 -2.09
N ILE A 16 -13.20 -1.14 -3.31
CA ILE A 16 -13.43 0.27 -3.58
C ILE A 16 -14.77 0.33 -4.32
N GLY A 17 -15.84 0.68 -3.60
CA GLY A 17 -17.17 0.57 -4.16
C GLY A 17 -17.44 -0.87 -4.59
N ASP A 18 -17.81 -1.06 -5.84
CA ASP A 18 -18.06 -2.41 -6.40
C ASP A 18 -16.79 -3.07 -6.93
N LEU A 19 -15.68 -2.36 -6.96
CA LEU A 19 -14.41 -2.91 -7.43
C LEU A 19 -13.79 -3.77 -6.34
N LYS A 20 -13.29 -4.95 -6.73
CA LYS A 20 -12.65 -5.88 -5.80
C LYS A 20 -11.23 -6.17 -6.27
N PHE A 21 -10.28 -5.93 -5.39
CA PHE A 21 -8.86 -6.18 -5.60
C PHE A 21 -8.34 -7.03 -4.47
N SER A 22 -7.13 -7.52 -4.63
CA SER A 22 -6.46 -8.32 -3.61
C SER A 22 -4.99 -7.94 -3.57
N PHE A 23 -4.47 -7.75 -2.35
CA PHE A 23 -3.05 -7.50 -2.13
C PHE A 23 -2.40 -8.79 -1.65
N ASP A 24 -1.36 -9.24 -2.35
CA ASP A 24 -0.62 -10.44 -1.96
C ASP A 24 0.26 -10.16 -0.75
N VAL A 25 0.16 -11.04 0.26
CA VAL A 25 0.94 -10.90 1.50
C VAL A 25 2.08 -11.92 1.49
N THR A 26 2.87 -11.91 0.41
CA THR A 26 4.13 -12.64 0.37
C THR A 26 5.23 -11.73 0.89
N ASP A 27 6.34 -12.32 1.35
CA ASP A 27 7.46 -11.52 1.83
C ASP A 27 7.92 -10.50 0.79
N GLU A 28 8.04 -10.95 -0.46
CA GLU A 28 8.45 -10.09 -1.57
C GLU A 28 7.49 -8.94 -1.79
N SER A 29 6.19 -9.23 -1.82
CA SER A 29 5.17 -8.19 -2.03
C SER A 29 5.13 -7.18 -0.90
N VAL A 30 5.31 -7.63 0.33
CA VAL A 30 5.34 -6.73 1.50
C VAL A 30 6.56 -5.81 1.44
N ILE A 31 7.73 -6.35 1.10
CA ILE A 31 8.95 -5.57 0.97
C ILE A 31 8.80 -4.52 -0.12
N GLU A 32 8.32 -4.91 -1.30
CA GLU A 32 8.08 -3.99 -2.41
C GLU A 32 7.07 -2.91 -2.06
N PHE A 33 5.98 -3.31 -1.41
CA PHE A 33 4.95 -2.37 -0.98
C PHE A 33 5.53 -1.29 -0.06
N ARG A 34 6.30 -1.69 0.93
CA ARG A 34 6.86 -0.74 1.89
C ARG A 34 7.93 0.15 1.28
N LYS A 35 8.81 -0.44 0.47
CA LYS A 35 9.90 0.29 -0.18
C LYS A 35 9.38 1.29 -1.20
N ASN A 36 8.55 0.83 -2.13
CA ASN A 36 8.05 1.66 -3.22
C ASN A 36 6.92 2.57 -2.78
N GLY A 37 6.14 2.15 -1.79
CA GLY A 37 5.08 2.98 -1.20
C GLY A 37 5.63 4.27 -0.60
N ARG A 38 6.78 4.19 0.06
CA ARG A 38 7.44 5.39 0.60
C ARG A 38 7.89 6.34 -0.49
N LYS A 39 8.43 5.81 -1.59
CA LYS A 39 8.85 6.63 -2.73
C LYS A 39 7.65 7.34 -3.36
N ILE A 40 6.57 6.61 -3.56
CA ILE A 40 5.34 7.15 -4.14
C ILE A 40 4.76 8.23 -3.23
N GLN A 41 4.72 7.98 -1.93
CA GLN A 41 4.23 8.96 -0.97
C GLN A 41 5.04 10.25 -1.01
N LYS A 42 6.37 10.15 -1.07
CA LYS A 42 7.25 11.32 -1.19
C LYS A 42 7.01 12.07 -2.47
N GLU A 43 6.83 11.38 -3.60
CA GLU A 43 6.55 12.01 -4.87
C GLU A 43 5.22 12.78 -4.82
N LEU A 44 4.19 12.19 -4.21
CA LEU A 44 2.89 12.84 -4.05
C LEU A 44 2.98 14.09 -3.16
N GLU A 45 3.75 14.01 -2.07
CA GLU A 45 3.96 15.14 -1.17
C GLU A 45 4.66 16.31 -1.85
N ASN A 46 5.57 16.02 -2.79
CA ASN A 46 6.30 17.03 -3.53
C ASN A 46 5.51 17.65 -4.68
N LEU A 47 4.40 17.01 -5.08
CA LEU A 47 3.53 17.52 -6.12
C LEU A 47 2.34 18.23 -5.48
N HIS A 48 2.19 19.52 -5.78
CA HIS A 48 1.03 20.27 -5.34
C HIS A 48 -0.03 20.20 -6.45
N VAL A 49 -1.17 19.60 -6.13
CA VAL A 49 -2.25 19.50 -7.10
C VAL A 49 -2.88 20.85 -7.28
N ASP A 50 -2.68 21.41 -8.47
CA ASP A 50 -3.38 22.60 -8.92
C ASP A 50 -4.36 22.14 -10.00
N GLU A 51 -5.65 22.20 -9.71
CA GLU A 51 -6.70 21.76 -10.62
C GLU A 51 -6.72 22.56 -11.93
N GLU A 52 -6.12 23.77 -11.92
CA GLU A 52 -6.02 24.62 -13.10
C GLU A 52 -4.79 24.29 -13.94
N ASP A 53 -3.87 23.46 -13.43
CA ASP A 53 -2.63 23.10 -14.11
C ASP A 53 -2.70 21.65 -14.61
N ASP A 54 -2.97 21.50 -15.90
CA ASP A 54 -3.07 20.18 -16.56
C ASP A 54 -1.78 19.38 -16.44
N GLU A 55 -0.62 20.04 -16.46
CA GLU A 55 0.67 19.34 -16.35
C GLU A 55 0.84 18.71 -14.99
N THR A 56 0.48 19.44 -13.93
CA THR A 56 0.54 18.90 -12.56
C THR A 56 -0.42 17.74 -12.38
N LEU A 57 -1.64 17.85 -12.94
CA LEU A 57 -2.61 16.75 -12.89
C LEU A 57 -2.08 15.49 -13.55
N GLU A 58 -1.45 15.62 -14.72
CA GLU A 58 -0.88 14.46 -15.41
C GLU A 58 0.27 13.84 -14.62
N GLN A 59 1.11 14.64 -13.98
CA GLN A 59 2.19 14.15 -13.13
C GLN A 59 1.63 13.36 -11.94
N VAL A 60 0.60 13.88 -11.29
CA VAL A 60 -0.04 13.18 -10.17
C VAL A 60 -0.69 11.88 -10.64
N LYS A 61 -1.34 11.88 -11.81
CA LYS A 61 -1.92 10.67 -12.39
C LYS A 61 -0.86 9.59 -12.61
N ASP A 62 0.31 9.97 -13.12
CA ASP A 62 1.39 9.02 -13.34
C ASP A 62 1.86 8.37 -12.04
N VAL A 63 1.99 9.17 -10.98
CA VAL A 63 2.40 8.66 -9.68
C VAL A 63 1.31 7.74 -9.10
N LEU A 64 0.05 8.16 -9.20
CA LEU A 64 -1.08 7.36 -8.73
C LEU A 64 -1.17 6.02 -9.48
N LYS A 65 -0.98 6.05 -10.81
CA LYS A 65 -1.01 4.84 -11.61
C LYS A 65 0.04 3.85 -11.13
N ARG A 66 1.27 4.32 -10.92
CA ARG A 66 2.33 3.47 -10.40
C ARG A 66 1.98 2.89 -9.03
N GLY A 67 1.42 3.72 -8.16
CA GLY A 67 1.03 3.28 -6.82
C GLY A 67 -0.09 2.24 -6.82
N TYR A 68 -1.17 2.53 -7.52
CA TYR A 68 -2.30 1.60 -7.61
C TYR A 68 -1.89 0.28 -8.27
N ASP A 69 -1.19 0.37 -9.39
CA ASP A 69 -0.82 -0.83 -10.14
C ASP A 69 0.19 -1.69 -9.38
N LEU A 70 1.08 -1.05 -8.61
CA LEU A 70 2.01 -1.77 -7.75
C LEU A 70 1.29 -2.55 -6.65
N ILE A 71 0.32 -1.92 -6.00
CA ILE A 71 -0.36 -2.49 -4.83
C ILE A 71 -1.47 -3.46 -5.24
N LEU A 72 -2.30 -3.06 -6.19
CA LEU A 72 -3.53 -3.79 -6.53
C LEU A 72 -3.46 -4.53 -7.87
N GLY A 73 -2.36 -4.37 -8.61
CA GLY A 73 -2.18 -5.05 -9.89
C GLY A 73 -2.36 -4.12 -11.08
N GLU A 74 -1.80 -4.56 -12.21
CA GLU A 74 -1.83 -3.78 -13.44
C GLU A 74 -3.26 -3.47 -13.86
N GLY A 75 -3.50 -2.21 -14.21
CA GLY A 75 -4.81 -1.74 -14.64
C GLY A 75 -5.73 -1.29 -13.51
N ALA A 76 -5.27 -1.40 -12.25
CA ALA A 76 -6.09 -1.00 -11.11
C ALA A 76 -6.43 0.48 -11.12
N PHE A 77 -5.45 1.34 -11.45
CA PHE A 77 -5.68 2.78 -11.47
C PHE A 77 -6.77 3.18 -12.47
N GLU A 78 -6.71 2.62 -13.69
CA GLU A 78 -7.72 2.94 -14.71
C GLU A 78 -9.13 2.62 -14.23
N LYS A 79 -9.31 1.49 -13.56
CA LYS A 79 -10.62 1.09 -13.04
C LYS A 79 -11.10 2.03 -11.94
N VAL A 80 -10.21 2.41 -11.03
CA VAL A 80 -10.55 3.32 -9.93
C VAL A 80 -10.85 4.71 -10.47
N TYR A 81 -10.03 5.20 -11.40
CA TYR A 81 -10.23 6.52 -12.00
C TYR A 81 -11.53 6.58 -12.83
N GLU A 82 -11.89 5.50 -13.50
CA GLU A 82 -13.16 5.43 -14.22
C GLU A 82 -14.35 5.53 -13.26
N LEU A 83 -14.24 4.88 -12.09
CA LEU A 83 -15.26 4.95 -11.05
C LEU A 83 -15.35 6.33 -10.42
N SER A 84 -14.20 6.92 -10.14
CA SER A 84 -14.08 8.23 -9.47
C SER A 84 -13.06 9.08 -10.21
N PRO A 85 -13.47 9.81 -11.26
CA PRO A 85 -12.54 10.55 -12.11
C PRO A 85 -12.06 11.85 -11.47
N SER A 86 -11.38 11.73 -10.36
CA SER A 86 -10.81 12.84 -9.60
C SER A 86 -9.48 12.41 -9.00
N VAL A 87 -8.43 13.15 -9.35
CA VAL A 87 -7.08 12.89 -8.83
C VAL A 87 -7.06 13.02 -7.31
N ILE A 88 -7.74 14.01 -6.77
CA ILE A 88 -7.80 14.25 -5.32
C ILE A 88 -8.50 13.08 -4.63
N VAL A 89 -9.62 12.64 -5.16
CA VAL A 89 -10.38 11.51 -4.60
C VAL A 89 -9.57 10.23 -4.68
N CYS A 90 -8.91 9.98 -5.82
CA CYS A 90 -8.07 8.78 -5.98
C CYS A 90 -6.86 8.80 -5.04
N THR A 91 -6.30 9.98 -4.76
CA THR A 91 -5.23 10.13 -3.78
C THR A 91 -5.72 9.76 -2.39
N ASN A 92 -6.90 10.22 -2.01
CA ASN A 92 -7.50 9.90 -0.72
C ASN A 92 -7.77 8.41 -0.58
N TYR A 93 -8.26 7.76 -1.63
CA TYR A 93 -8.47 6.32 -1.62
C TYR A 93 -7.15 5.57 -1.45
N LEU A 94 -6.10 6.01 -2.16
CA LEU A 94 -4.80 5.35 -2.06
C LEU A 94 -4.24 5.45 -0.64
N GLU A 95 -4.38 6.60 0.01
CA GLU A 95 -3.95 6.77 1.41
C GLU A 95 -4.69 5.80 2.32
N GLN A 96 -5.99 5.66 2.14
CA GLN A 96 -6.81 4.72 2.93
C GLN A 96 -6.39 3.27 2.69
N ILE A 97 -6.08 2.92 1.43
CA ILE A 97 -5.61 1.59 1.06
C ILE A 97 -4.29 1.28 1.76
N VAL A 98 -3.34 2.21 1.69
CA VAL A 98 -2.02 2.02 2.31
C VAL A 98 -2.15 1.84 3.82
N ILE A 99 -2.92 2.70 4.47
CA ILE A 99 -3.15 2.61 5.91
C ILE A 99 -3.82 1.28 6.27
N GLY A 100 -4.85 0.91 5.51
CA GLY A 100 -5.58 -0.33 5.75
C GLY A 100 -4.71 -1.57 5.58
N ILE A 101 -3.89 -1.59 4.53
CA ILE A 101 -2.97 -2.71 4.30
C ILE A 101 -1.96 -2.81 5.44
N GLU A 102 -1.37 -1.68 5.87
CA GLU A 102 -0.42 -1.69 6.98
C GLU A 102 -1.06 -2.20 8.28
N GLN A 103 -2.30 -1.81 8.55
CA GLN A 103 -3.02 -2.31 9.72
C GLN A 103 -3.22 -3.82 9.66
N GLU A 104 -3.61 -4.34 8.50
CA GLU A 104 -3.79 -5.78 8.31
C GLU A 104 -2.46 -6.54 8.38
N LEU A 105 -1.40 -5.96 7.83
CA LEU A 105 -0.07 -6.57 7.92
C LEU A 105 0.40 -6.68 9.37
N ASN A 106 0.16 -5.63 10.17
CA ASN A 106 0.51 -5.66 11.59
C ASN A 106 -0.26 -6.73 12.34
N LYS A 107 -1.55 -6.91 12.03
CA LYS A 107 -2.37 -7.97 12.63
C LYS A 107 -1.85 -9.35 12.30
N LYS A 108 -1.27 -9.53 11.11
CA LYS A 108 -0.74 -10.80 10.65
C LYS A 108 0.70 -11.05 11.12
N GLY A 109 1.28 -10.12 11.86
CA GLY A 109 2.62 -10.26 12.41
C GLY A 109 3.72 -9.59 11.60
N PHE A 110 3.39 -8.93 10.49
CA PHE A 110 4.35 -8.13 9.72
C PHE A 110 4.42 -6.74 10.35
N THR A 111 5.37 -6.53 11.22
CA THR A 111 5.50 -5.21 11.85
C THR A 111 6.09 -4.21 10.86
N LEU A 112 5.57 -2.99 10.91
CA LEU A 112 5.95 -1.91 10.01
C LEU A 112 7.45 -1.68 10.01
N ILE A 113 8.08 -1.88 11.15
CA ILE A 113 9.49 -1.60 11.31
C ILE A 113 10.13 -2.73 12.09
N GLN A 114 10.45 -3.81 11.37
CA GLN A 114 11.19 -4.90 11.97
C GLN A 114 12.52 -4.44 12.53
N LYS A 115 13.16 -3.46 11.87
CA LYS A 115 14.39 -2.86 12.37
C LYS A 115 14.18 -2.16 13.71
N GLU A 116 13.11 -1.39 13.84
CA GLU A 116 12.79 -0.74 15.12
C GLU A 116 12.47 -1.75 16.20
N LYS A 117 11.73 -2.79 15.85
CA LYS A 117 11.39 -3.84 16.78
C LYS A 117 12.68 -4.56 17.26
N ALA A 118 13.58 -4.86 16.34
CA ALA A 118 14.85 -5.47 16.67
C ALA A 118 15.69 -4.54 17.54
N GLN A 119 15.73 -3.24 17.21
CA GLN A 119 16.45 -2.25 18.01
C GLN A 119 15.86 -2.11 19.39
N LYS A 120 14.55 -2.08 19.51
CA LYS A 120 13.89 -2.03 20.82
C LYS A 120 14.20 -3.28 21.64
N TYR A 121 14.21 -4.43 21.01
CA TYR A 121 14.56 -5.67 21.67
C TYR A 121 16.00 -5.65 22.16
N ILE A 122 16.93 -5.17 21.36
CA ILE A 122 18.34 -5.02 21.72
C ILE A 122 18.50 -4.00 22.85
N GLN A 123 17.83 -2.86 22.78
CA GLN A 123 17.86 -1.84 23.83
C GLN A 123 17.32 -2.37 25.15
N ASN A 124 16.26 -3.15 25.11
CA ASN A 124 15.70 -3.75 26.32
C ASN A 124 16.65 -4.75 26.95
N LYS A 125 17.42 -5.49 26.16
CA LYS A 125 18.44 -6.38 26.65
C LYS A 125 19.61 -5.60 27.28
N LYS A 126 19.98 -4.46 26.73
CA LYS A 126 21.06 -3.62 27.25
C LYS A 126 20.69 -2.94 28.55
N LYS A 127 19.40 -2.75 28.81
CA LYS A 127 18.92 -2.12 30.04
C LYS A 127 18.94 -3.03 31.27
N LYS A 128 19.29 -4.25 31.09
CA LYS A 128 19.54 -5.15 32.20
C LYS A 128 21.01 -5.04 32.62
#